data_79821996c790dab1d0103825fec000c1
#
_entry.id   79821996c790dab1d0103825fec000c1
#
_cell.length_a   1.000
_cell.length_b   1.000
_cell.length_c   1.000
_cell.angle_alpha   90.00
_cell.angle_beta   90.00
_cell.angle_gamma   90.00
#
_symmetry.space_group_name_H-M   'P 1'
#
loop_
_entity.id
_entity.type
_entity.pdbx_description
1 polymer ?
#
loop_
_entity_poly.entity_id
_entity_poly.type
_entity_poly.pdbx_seq_one_letter_code
_entity_poly.pdbx_strand_id
1 'polypeptide(L)'
;MLRHVKHPFPAVTSQNARILILGSVPSVKSVENNFYYMHPQNRFWRVLSRIFDEDFTAMQTQEKIAALHRHGIALYDSVEECDIQSSKDSAISNVIPADIEKIMSGTEIERIFCNGKASFNYLVKYHPDLAEIAEVLPSTSPANAA
;
A
#
# COMPACT_ATOMS: atom_id res chain seq x y z
N MET A 1 0.07 25.00 -2.14
CA MET A 1 -1.27 24.67 -2.63
C MET A 1 -1.70 23.30 -2.12
N LEU A 2 -2.90 23.20 -1.54
CA LEU A 2 -3.45 21.94 -1.08
C LEU A 2 -3.92 21.07 -2.25
N ARG A 3 -3.57 19.80 -2.22
CA ARG A 3 -4.06 18.80 -3.17
C ARG A 3 -4.92 17.80 -2.41
N HIS A 4 -6.18 17.65 -2.82
CA HIS A 4 -7.07 16.65 -2.27
C HIS A 4 -6.82 15.31 -2.94
N VAL A 5 -6.61 14.27 -2.16
CA VAL A 5 -6.37 12.91 -2.66
C VAL A 5 -7.46 11.99 -2.14
N LYS A 6 -8.16 11.35 -3.06
CA LYS A 6 -9.07 10.26 -2.76
C LYS A 6 -8.51 9.03 -3.45
N HIS A 7 -8.50 7.89 -2.77
CA HIS A 7 -7.87 6.69 -3.30
C HIS A 7 -8.53 6.33 -4.64
N PRO A 8 -7.77 6.37 -5.75
CA PRO A 8 -8.38 6.33 -7.09
C PRO A 8 -8.58 4.93 -7.67
N PHE A 9 -8.07 3.91 -6.99
CA PHE A 9 -8.17 2.54 -7.49
C PHE A 9 -8.47 1.59 -6.33
N PRO A 10 -9.11 0.44 -6.62
CA PRO A 10 -9.55 -0.46 -5.57
C PRO A 10 -8.41 -1.22 -4.91
N ALA A 11 -8.67 -1.77 -3.74
CA ALA A 11 -7.76 -2.70 -3.11
C ALA A 11 -7.56 -3.91 -4.01
N VAL A 12 -6.33 -4.42 -4.04
CA VAL A 12 -6.07 -5.74 -4.61
C VAL A 12 -6.29 -6.73 -3.49
N THR A 13 -7.26 -7.63 -3.64
CA THR A 13 -7.55 -8.63 -2.63
C THR A 13 -8.26 -9.83 -3.25
N SER A 14 -8.24 -10.94 -2.52
CA SER A 14 -8.95 -12.17 -2.92
C SER A 14 -9.30 -12.94 -1.65
N GLN A 15 -10.20 -13.90 -1.77
CA GLN A 15 -10.59 -14.75 -0.64
C GLN A 15 -9.40 -15.52 -0.07
N ASN A 16 -8.41 -15.82 -0.89
CA ASN A 16 -7.24 -16.58 -0.50
C ASN A 16 -6.07 -15.70 -0.02
N ALA A 17 -6.26 -14.38 0.05
CA ALA A 17 -5.23 -13.47 0.54
C ALA A 17 -4.88 -13.84 1.98
N ARG A 18 -3.58 -13.90 2.29
CA ARG A 18 -3.07 -14.25 3.61
C ARG A 18 -2.31 -13.12 4.26
N ILE A 19 -1.76 -12.22 3.47
CA ILE A 19 -1.08 -11.03 3.98
C ILE A 19 -1.63 -9.80 3.27
N LEU A 20 -1.64 -8.69 4.01
CA LEU A 20 -2.00 -7.38 3.47
C LEU A 20 -0.80 -6.47 3.58
N ILE A 21 -0.42 -5.83 2.49
CA ILE A 21 0.64 -4.82 2.47
C ILE A 21 -0.01 -3.46 2.32
N LEU A 22 0.30 -2.56 3.25
CA LEU A 22 -0.25 -1.20 3.26
C LEU A 22 0.82 -0.17 2.99
N GLY A 23 0.56 0.73 2.03
CA GLY A 23 1.28 1.99 1.91
C GLY A 23 0.57 3.06 2.72
N SER A 24 1.06 4.30 2.66
CA SER A 24 0.39 5.43 3.35
C SER A 24 -0.65 6.08 2.44
N VAL A 25 -0.21 6.76 1.39
CA VAL A 25 -1.06 7.34 0.35
C VAL A 25 -0.41 7.07 -1.01
N PRO A 26 -1.19 6.99 -2.10
CA PRO A 26 -0.58 6.79 -3.42
C PRO A 26 0.21 8.02 -3.85
N SER A 27 1.36 7.78 -4.50
CA SER A 27 2.17 8.83 -5.09
C SER A 27 1.47 9.45 -6.31
N VAL A 28 1.96 10.60 -6.78
CA VAL A 28 1.45 11.21 -8.00
C VAL A 28 1.52 10.23 -9.17
N LYS A 29 2.65 9.53 -9.31
CA LYS A 29 2.82 8.55 -10.39
C LYS A 29 1.87 7.36 -10.27
N SER A 30 1.56 6.93 -9.05
CA SER A 30 0.58 5.86 -8.84
C SER A 30 -0.82 6.31 -9.24
N VAL A 31 -1.19 7.55 -8.92
CA VAL A 31 -2.46 8.13 -9.35
C VAL A 31 -2.52 8.23 -10.88
N GLU A 32 -1.47 8.74 -11.51
CA GLU A 32 -1.40 8.88 -12.98
C GLU A 32 -1.50 7.54 -13.70
N ASN A 33 -0.87 6.50 -13.15
CA ASN A 33 -0.84 5.17 -13.74
C ASN A 33 -1.94 4.25 -13.22
N ASN A 34 -2.75 4.76 -12.31
CA ASN A 34 -3.90 4.06 -11.75
C ASN A 34 -3.54 2.72 -11.11
N PHE A 35 -2.38 2.63 -10.44
CA PHE A 35 -1.95 1.43 -9.74
C PHE A 35 -0.89 1.75 -8.69
N TYR A 36 -0.64 0.78 -7.80
CA TYR A 36 0.25 0.90 -6.64
C TYR A 36 1.73 0.96 -7.03
N TYR A 37 2.47 1.81 -6.33
CA TYR A 37 3.94 1.85 -6.39
C TYR A 37 4.48 2.07 -7.81
N MET A 38 3.85 2.96 -8.57
CA MET A 38 4.20 3.21 -9.97
C MET A 38 5.23 4.30 -10.18
N HIS A 39 5.75 4.92 -9.11
CA HIS A 39 6.88 5.83 -9.27
C HIS A 39 8.08 5.02 -9.78
N PRO A 40 8.78 5.50 -10.85
CA PRO A 40 9.86 4.70 -11.47
C PRO A 40 10.99 4.31 -10.53
N GLN A 41 11.21 5.10 -9.47
CA GLN A 41 12.28 4.83 -8.50
C GLN A 41 11.79 4.10 -7.25
N ASN A 42 10.50 3.76 -7.18
CA ASN A 42 10.00 2.94 -6.07
C ASN A 42 10.47 1.51 -6.27
N ARG A 43 10.99 0.91 -5.19
CA ARG A 43 11.62 -0.41 -5.24
C ARG A 43 10.64 -1.57 -5.01
N PHE A 44 9.36 -1.28 -4.77
CA PHE A 44 8.39 -2.29 -4.35
C PHE A 44 8.35 -3.49 -5.30
N TRP A 45 8.14 -3.25 -6.58
CA TRP A 45 8.01 -4.35 -7.55
C TRP A 45 9.32 -5.11 -7.73
N ARG A 46 10.47 -4.43 -7.62
CA ARG A 46 11.78 -5.10 -7.66
C ARG A 46 11.99 -5.99 -6.43
N VAL A 47 11.54 -5.54 -5.26
CA VAL A 47 11.64 -6.34 -4.04
C VAL A 47 10.79 -7.60 -4.17
N LEU A 48 9.54 -7.49 -4.63
CA LEU A 48 8.70 -8.67 -4.85
C LEU A 48 9.31 -9.61 -5.88
N SER A 49 9.93 -9.06 -6.94
CA SER A 49 10.59 -9.88 -7.95
C SER A 49 11.67 -10.76 -7.36
N ARG A 50 12.42 -10.23 -6.40
CA ARG A 50 13.48 -11.00 -5.75
C ARG A 50 12.94 -12.03 -4.77
N ILE A 51 11.88 -11.68 -4.05
CA ILE A 51 11.27 -12.58 -3.06
C ILE A 51 10.67 -13.81 -3.75
N PHE A 52 9.97 -13.60 -4.85
CA PHE A 52 9.21 -14.68 -5.51
C PHE A 52 9.87 -15.24 -6.75
N ASP A 53 11.08 -14.75 -7.10
CA ASP A 53 11.80 -15.17 -8.29
C ASP A 53 10.93 -15.06 -9.56
N GLU A 54 10.22 -13.95 -9.67
CA GLU A 54 9.41 -13.59 -10.84
C GLU A 54 9.69 -12.14 -11.20
N ASP A 55 9.68 -11.79 -12.49
CA ASP A 55 9.95 -10.41 -12.90
C ASP A 55 8.67 -9.57 -12.91
N PHE A 56 8.27 -9.06 -11.74
CA PHE A 56 7.11 -8.19 -11.61
C PHE A 56 7.28 -6.88 -12.38
N THR A 57 8.51 -6.42 -12.56
CA THR A 57 8.75 -5.14 -13.25
C THR A 57 8.42 -5.20 -14.73
N ALA A 58 8.46 -6.39 -15.33
CA ALA A 58 8.10 -6.61 -16.73
C ALA A 58 6.60 -6.85 -16.94
N MET A 59 5.84 -7.02 -15.84
CA MET A 59 4.42 -7.33 -15.93
C MET A 59 3.58 -6.08 -16.17
N GLN A 60 2.48 -6.26 -16.90
CA GLN A 60 1.42 -5.25 -16.97
C GLN A 60 0.56 -5.33 -15.71
N THR A 61 -0.29 -4.32 -15.49
CA THR A 61 -1.12 -4.23 -14.29
C THR A 61 -1.92 -5.51 -14.03
N GLN A 62 -2.57 -6.05 -15.04
CA GLN A 62 -3.38 -7.26 -14.87
C GLN A 62 -2.53 -8.47 -14.50
N GLU A 63 -1.33 -8.55 -15.03
CA GLU A 63 -0.40 -9.62 -14.70
C GLU A 63 0.11 -9.49 -13.26
N LYS A 64 0.38 -8.25 -12.81
CA LYS A 64 0.75 -8.00 -11.42
C LYS A 64 -0.36 -8.44 -10.45
N ILE A 65 -1.60 -8.08 -10.78
CA ILE A 65 -2.76 -8.47 -9.95
C ILE A 65 -2.87 -9.99 -9.87
N ALA A 66 -2.77 -10.68 -11.00
CA ALA A 66 -2.85 -12.14 -11.02
C ALA A 66 -1.73 -12.77 -10.20
N ALA A 67 -0.52 -12.24 -10.28
CA ALA A 67 0.61 -12.74 -9.51
C ALA A 67 0.42 -12.51 -8.01
N LEU A 68 -0.08 -11.34 -7.62
CA LEU A 68 -0.39 -11.07 -6.22
C LEU A 68 -1.43 -12.06 -5.69
N HIS A 69 -2.47 -12.34 -6.46
CA HIS A 69 -3.49 -13.32 -6.07
C HIS A 69 -2.87 -14.72 -5.89
N ARG A 70 -1.98 -15.13 -6.81
CA ARG A 70 -1.32 -16.44 -6.69
C ARG A 70 -0.48 -16.56 -5.43
N HIS A 71 0.13 -15.46 -4.99
CA HIS A 71 0.98 -15.45 -3.79
C HIS A 71 0.22 -15.10 -2.51
N GLY A 72 -1.09 -14.91 -2.60
CA GLY A 72 -1.90 -14.62 -1.42
C GLY A 72 -1.66 -13.23 -0.83
N ILE A 73 -1.34 -12.25 -1.67
CA ILE A 73 -1.01 -10.88 -1.24
C ILE A 73 -2.14 -9.94 -1.60
N ALA A 74 -2.60 -9.16 -0.61
CA ALA A 74 -3.51 -8.04 -0.81
C ALA A 74 -2.74 -6.73 -0.67
N LEU A 75 -3.15 -5.71 -1.41
CA LEU A 75 -2.55 -4.38 -1.36
C LEU A 75 -3.61 -3.31 -1.13
N TYR A 76 -3.29 -2.37 -0.27
CA TYR A 76 -4.02 -1.10 -0.16
C TYR A 76 -3.12 -0.04 0.48
N ASP A 77 -3.69 1.11 0.82
CA ASP A 77 -3.02 2.17 1.57
C ASP A 77 -3.77 2.41 2.87
N SER A 78 -3.08 2.92 3.88
CA SER A 78 -3.67 3.19 5.19
C SER A 78 -4.67 4.35 5.16
N VAL A 79 -4.50 5.27 4.22
CA VAL A 79 -5.33 6.47 4.10
C VAL A 79 -6.22 6.38 2.88
N GLU A 80 -7.53 6.51 3.09
CA GLU A 80 -8.50 6.51 2.00
C GLU A 80 -8.57 7.87 1.31
N GLU A 81 -8.51 8.95 2.09
CA GLU A 81 -8.71 10.30 1.59
C GLU A 81 -7.97 11.28 2.49
N CYS A 82 -7.38 12.31 1.92
CA CYS A 82 -6.68 13.34 2.70
C CYS A 82 -6.37 14.56 1.83
N ASP A 83 -5.85 15.60 2.49
CA ASP A 83 -5.31 16.78 1.81
C ASP A 83 -3.79 16.81 2.00
N ILE A 84 -3.07 17.11 0.94
CA ILE A 84 -1.61 17.18 0.95
C ILE A 84 -1.16 18.56 0.56
N GLN A 85 -0.34 19.21 1.40
CA GLN A 85 0.21 20.55 1.19
C GLN A 85 1.45 20.50 0.30
N SER A 86 1.87 19.56 -0.27
CA SER A 86 2.96 19.34 -1.21
C SER A 86 3.12 17.84 -1.39
N SER A 87 4.22 17.37 -1.94
CA SER A 87 4.47 15.93 -2.04
C SER A 87 5.02 15.31 -0.77
N LYS A 88 5.10 16.07 0.33
CA LYS A 88 5.71 15.58 1.58
C LYS A 88 4.67 14.98 2.50
N ASP A 89 4.93 13.80 3.03
CA ASP A 89 4.04 13.10 3.96
C ASP A 89 3.76 13.92 5.22
N SER A 90 4.70 14.74 5.65
CA SER A 90 4.56 15.59 6.84
C SER A 90 3.50 16.68 6.68
N ALA A 91 3.05 16.92 5.46
CA ALA A 91 2.08 17.98 5.15
C ALA A 91 0.68 17.43 4.92
N ILE A 92 0.40 16.21 5.37
CA ILE A 92 -0.91 15.56 5.23
C ILE A 92 -1.87 16.05 6.32
N SER A 93 -3.10 16.35 5.93
CA SER A 93 -4.16 16.80 6.84
C SER A 93 -5.51 16.21 6.39
N ASN A 94 -6.50 16.35 7.27
CA ASN A 94 -7.88 15.91 6.99
C ASN A 94 -7.95 14.46 6.54
N VAL A 95 -7.30 13.58 7.29
CA VAL A 95 -7.17 12.16 6.97
C VAL A 95 -8.49 11.43 7.22
N ILE A 96 -8.94 10.68 6.19
CA ILE A 96 -9.99 9.69 6.34
C ILE A 96 -9.29 8.33 6.18
N PRO A 97 -9.29 7.50 7.24
CA PRO A 97 -8.58 6.22 7.17
C PRO A 97 -9.28 5.23 6.25
N ALA A 98 -8.52 4.33 5.68
CA ALA A 98 -9.06 3.22 4.91
C ALA A 98 -9.80 2.25 5.84
N ASP A 99 -10.84 1.61 5.33
CA ASP A 99 -11.59 0.59 6.06
C ASP A 99 -10.87 -0.75 5.91
N ILE A 100 -9.85 -0.94 6.72
CA ILE A 100 -8.98 -2.12 6.66
C ILE A 100 -9.76 -3.39 7.02
N GLU A 101 -10.66 -3.30 7.99
CA GLU A 101 -11.44 -4.46 8.40
C GLU A 101 -12.34 -4.96 7.29
N LYS A 102 -12.87 -4.05 6.48
CA LYS A 102 -13.68 -4.41 5.31
C LYS A 102 -12.82 -5.16 4.28
N ILE A 103 -11.59 -4.72 4.06
CA ILE A 103 -10.67 -5.38 3.12
C ILE A 103 -10.35 -6.80 3.60
N MET A 104 -10.18 -6.99 4.90
CA MET A 104 -9.86 -8.27 5.49
C MET A 104 -11.06 -9.22 5.56
N SER A 105 -12.27 -8.68 5.55
CA SER A 105 -13.49 -9.49 5.68
C SER A 105 -13.61 -10.52 4.56
N GLY A 106 -13.85 -11.76 4.93
CA GLY A 106 -14.00 -12.85 3.95
C GLY A 106 -12.69 -13.37 3.38
N THR A 107 -11.55 -12.91 3.92
CA THR A 107 -10.22 -13.36 3.49
C THR A 107 -9.55 -14.19 4.59
N GLU A 108 -8.38 -14.73 4.26
CA GLU A 108 -7.54 -15.45 5.23
C GLU A 108 -6.36 -14.58 5.71
N ILE A 109 -6.47 -13.25 5.62
CA ILE A 109 -5.41 -12.34 6.02
C ILE A 109 -5.15 -12.49 7.52
N GLU A 110 -3.92 -12.82 7.86
CA GLU A 110 -3.50 -13.02 9.25
C GLU A 110 -2.32 -12.12 9.64
N ARG A 111 -1.71 -11.42 8.68
CA ARG A 111 -0.58 -10.52 8.92
C ARG A 111 -0.72 -9.28 8.04
N ILE A 112 -0.30 -8.15 8.60
CA ILE A 112 -0.26 -6.87 7.87
C ILE A 112 1.18 -6.38 7.87
N PHE A 113 1.70 -6.04 6.69
CA PHE A 113 3.02 -5.44 6.54
C PHE A 113 2.85 -4.00 6.10
N CYS A 114 3.33 -3.07 6.91
CA CYS A 114 3.25 -1.66 6.61
C CYS A 114 4.53 -1.21 5.90
N ASN A 115 4.39 -0.71 4.69
CA ASN A 115 5.51 -0.26 3.87
C ASN A 115 5.92 1.14 4.31
N GLY A 116 6.72 1.18 5.36
CA GLY A 116 7.20 2.41 5.97
C GLY A 116 6.46 2.79 7.24
N LYS A 117 7.08 3.70 7.99
CA LYS A 117 6.59 4.13 9.30
C LYS A 117 5.26 4.87 9.23
N ALA A 118 5.08 5.71 8.21
CA ALA A 118 3.86 6.52 8.08
C ALA A 118 2.64 5.61 7.96
N SER A 119 2.74 4.57 7.14
CA SER A 119 1.67 3.58 6.98
C SER A 119 1.32 2.93 8.31
N PHE A 120 2.32 2.50 9.06
CA PHE A 120 2.15 1.86 10.35
C PHE A 120 1.50 2.81 11.37
N ASN A 121 1.96 4.06 11.41
CA ASN A 121 1.43 5.04 12.35
C ASN A 121 -0.05 5.33 12.09
N TYR A 122 -0.47 5.41 10.83
CA TYR A 122 -1.88 5.57 10.50
C TYR A 122 -2.69 4.34 10.90
N LEU A 123 -2.16 3.15 10.64
CA LEU A 123 -2.85 1.92 11.00
C LEU A 123 -3.10 1.86 12.51
N VAL A 124 -2.08 2.08 13.31
CA VAL A 124 -2.18 2.01 14.77
C VAL A 124 -3.10 3.09 15.32
N LYS A 125 -3.06 4.28 14.73
CA LYS A 125 -3.91 5.39 15.17
C LYS A 125 -5.40 5.11 14.98
N TYR A 126 -5.77 4.53 13.85
CA TYR A 126 -7.18 4.35 13.48
C TYR A 126 -7.68 2.92 13.69
N HIS A 127 -6.79 1.95 13.79
CA HIS A 127 -7.12 0.54 13.99
C HIS A 127 -6.16 -0.09 15.01
N PRO A 128 -6.17 0.39 16.25
CA PRO A 128 -5.19 -0.06 17.25
C PRO A 128 -5.23 -1.58 17.54
N ASP A 129 -6.38 -2.20 17.37
CA ASP A 129 -6.53 -3.64 17.56
C ASP A 129 -5.81 -4.47 16.49
N LEU A 130 -5.49 -3.87 15.33
CA LEU A 130 -4.74 -4.57 14.29
C LEU A 130 -3.22 -4.49 14.49
N ALA A 131 -2.75 -3.70 15.46
CA ALA A 131 -1.32 -3.55 15.71
C ALA A 131 -0.63 -4.87 16.02
N GLU A 132 -1.32 -5.79 16.68
CA GLU A 132 -0.76 -7.10 17.06
C GLU A 132 -0.34 -7.96 15.87
N ILE A 133 -1.02 -7.82 14.76
CA ILE A 133 -0.71 -8.60 13.55
C ILE A 133 0.04 -7.77 12.51
N ALA A 134 0.41 -6.54 12.86
CA ALA A 134 1.07 -5.60 11.93
C ALA A 134 2.56 -5.51 12.22
N GLU A 135 3.34 -5.35 11.16
CA GLU A 135 4.77 -5.19 11.23
C GLU A 135 5.19 -4.06 10.29
N VAL A 136 6.09 -3.19 10.76
CA VAL A 136 6.61 -2.11 9.93
C VAL A 136 7.86 -2.59 9.19
N LEU A 137 7.89 -2.35 7.88
CA LEU A 137 9.04 -2.66 7.03
C LEU A 137 9.67 -1.36 6.54
N PRO A 138 10.95 -1.39 6.14
CA PRO A 138 11.56 -0.22 5.51
C PRO A 138 10.78 0.17 4.27
N SER A 139 10.55 1.47 4.09
CA SER A 139 9.80 1.97 2.94
C SER A 139 10.54 1.71 1.63
N THR A 140 9.82 1.29 0.60
CA THR A 140 10.36 1.14 -0.76
C THR A 140 10.38 2.45 -1.53
N SER A 141 9.85 3.52 -0.95
CA SER A 141 9.81 4.85 -1.57
C SER A 141 11.22 5.38 -1.85
N PRO A 142 11.43 6.11 -2.96
CA PRO A 142 12.72 6.76 -3.22
C PRO A 142 13.09 7.78 -2.14
N ALA A 143 12.14 8.27 -1.36
CA ALA A 143 12.42 9.15 -0.22
C ALA A 143 13.20 8.44 0.89
N ASN A 144 13.15 7.11 0.94
CA ASN A 144 13.92 6.29 1.88
C ASN A 144 15.16 5.74 1.16
N ALA A 145 16.12 6.60 0.92
CA ALA A 145 17.28 6.31 0.06
C ALA A 145 18.43 5.58 0.76
N ALA A 146 18.26 5.15 1.96
CA ALA A 146 19.32 4.47 2.71
C ALA A 146 19.57 3.04 2.22
#